data_e4dfeee28fb5814a2e7c480ebb3491e8
#
_entry.id   e4dfeee28fb5814a2e7c480ebb3491e8
#
_cell.length_a   1.000
_cell.length_b   1.000
_cell.length_c   1.000
_cell.angle_alpha   90.00
_cell.angle_beta   90.00
_cell.angle_gamma   90.00
#
_symmetry.space_group_name_H-M   'P 1'
#
loop_
_entity.id
_entity.type
_entity.pdbx_description
1 polymer ?
#
loop_
_entity_poly.entity_id
_entity_poly.type
_entity_poly.pdbx_seq_one_letter_code
_entity_poly.pdbx_strand_id
1 'polypeptide(L)'
;MLFKKNKKFHIDTLIDKQMVIKGNTVVSGGVRLDGKIYGHLTINGDYGSLIMGQGSLVSGNIFVASAIIGGKVNGDITSTEYLEFHEGAEINGNIKYRILEVHNGSILNGSLKRLTKTELNKIQKSIITLNNAKK
;
A
#
# COMPACT_ATOMS: atom_id res chain seq x y z
N MET A 1 -12.79 -6.82 -16.43
CA MET A 1 -11.61 -7.22 -17.14
C MET A 1 -11.06 -8.55 -16.65
N LEU A 2 -10.67 -9.35 -17.61
CA LEU A 2 -10.27 -10.72 -17.31
C LEU A 2 -9.01 -10.80 -16.49
N PHE A 3 -8.06 -9.91 -16.71
CA PHE A 3 -6.81 -9.95 -15.99
C PHE A 3 -6.97 -9.65 -14.49
N LYS A 4 -8.06 -8.99 -14.09
CA LYS A 4 -8.32 -8.78 -12.67
C LYS A 4 -8.55 -10.08 -11.94
N LYS A 5 -9.14 -11.04 -12.61
CA LYS A 5 -9.45 -12.32 -11.99
C LYS A 5 -8.20 -13.10 -11.66
N ASN A 6 -7.11 -12.81 -12.35
CA ASN A 6 -5.86 -13.51 -12.14
C ASN A 6 -4.99 -12.83 -11.08
N LYS A 7 -5.37 -11.63 -10.65
CA LYS A 7 -4.68 -10.97 -9.57
C LYS A 7 -5.22 -11.48 -8.25
N LYS A 8 -4.56 -12.47 -7.73
CA LYS A 8 -4.88 -12.98 -6.43
C LYS A 8 -3.99 -12.33 -5.40
N PHE A 9 -4.62 -11.82 -4.36
CA PHE A 9 -3.88 -11.32 -3.22
C PHE A 9 -3.50 -12.51 -2.36
N HIS A 10 -2.24 -12.78 -2.30
CA HIS A 10 -1.71 -13.88 -1.52
C HIS A 10 -1.25 -13.35 -0.18
N ILE A 11 -1.73 -13.91 0.91
CA ILE A 11 -1.41 -13.41 2.24
C ILE A 11 -0.31 -14.27 2.85
N ASP A 12 0.83 -13.65 3.09
CA ASP A 12 1.98 -14.29 3.75
C ASP A 12 2.11 -13.85 5.19
N THR A 13 1.61 -12.66 5.51
CA THR A 13 1.76 -12.06 6.83
C THR A 13 0.43 -11.51 7.29
N LEU A 14 0.04 -11.84 8.51
CA LEU A 14 -1.17 -11.32 9.12
C LEU A 14 -0.78 -10.51 10.36
N ILE A 15 -1.19 -9.25 10.39
CA ILE A 15 -1.04 -8.39 11.56
C ILE A 15 -2.42 -8.22 12.15
N ASP A 16 -2.68 -8.98 13.21
CA ASP A 16 -3.99 -9.08 13.82
C ASP A 16 -4.42 -7.76 14.47
N LYS A 17 -5.72 -7.61 14.67
CA LYS A 17 -6.28 -6.35 15.16
C LYS A 17 -5.80 -5.95 16.55
N GLN A 18 -5.27 -6.89 17.31
CA GLN A 18 -4.73 -6.58 18.65
C GLN A 18 -3.27 -6.20 18.59
N MET A 19 -2.62 -6.31 17.44
CA MET A 19 -1.20 -5.98 17.32
C MET A 19 -1.01 -4.49 17.10
N VAL A 20 -0.01 -3.96 17.78
CA VAL A 20 0.45 -2.58 17.61
C VAL A 20 1.95 -2.67 17.35
N ILE A 21 2.36 -2.17 16.19
CA ILE A 21 3.78 -2.12 15.84
C ILE A 21 4.22 -0.67 15.89
N LYS A 22 5.28 -0.41 16.65
CA LYS A 22 5.88 0.91 16.71
C LYS A 22 7.23 0.85 16.04
N GLY A 23 7.34 1.54 14.91
CA GLY A 23 8.54 1.56 14.10
C GLY A 23 8.24 1.27 12.64
N ASN A 24 9.25 1.46 11.80
CA ASN A 24 9.12 1.19 10.39
C ASN A 24 9.13 -0.31 10.14
N THR A 25 8.26 -0.75 9.25
CA THR A 25 8.07 -2.16 8.98
C THR A 25 8.34 -2.44 7.51
N VAL A 26 9.19 -3.41 7.23
CA VAL A 26 9.50 -3.82 5.86
C VAL A 26 9.17 -5.30 5.74
N VAL A 27 8.32 -5.64 4.80
CA VAL A 27 7.94 -7.03 4.54
C VAL A 27 7.95 -7.29 3.04
N SER A 28 7.96 -8.56 2.67
CA SER A 28 7.83 -8.97 1.28
C SER A 28 6.61 -9.85 1.13
N GLY A 29 6.00 -9.81 -0.04
CA GLY A 29 4.84 -10.64 -0.33
C GLY A 29 3.53 -9.97 0.05
N GLY A 30 2.55 -10.75 0.48
CA GLY A 30 1.22 -10.26 0.79
C GLY A 30 1.01 -10.06 2.28
N VAL A 31 0.40 -8.93 2.64
CA VAL A 31 0.16 -8.56 4.04
C VAL A 31 -1.32 -8.28 4.24
N ARG A 32 -1.89 -8.89 5.27
CA ARG A 32 -3.20 -8.50 5.78
C ARG A 32 -2.99 -7.74 7.08
N LEU A 33 -3.43 -6.48 7.11
CA LEU A 33 -3.30 -5.63 8.29
C LEU A 33 -4.67 -5.34 8.86
N ASP A 34 -4.90 -5.80 10.07
CA ASP A 34 -6.10 -5.46 10.83
C ASP A 34 -5.75 -4.67 12.09
N GLY A 35 -4.48 -4.60 12.45
CA GLY A 35 -4.00 -3.87 13.61
C GLY A 35 -3.51 -2.48 13.28
N LYS A 36 -2.50 -2.04 14.01
CA LYS A 36 -1.99 -0.66 13.90
C LYS A 36 -0.48 -0.66 13.73
N ILE A 37 -0.01 0.20 12.82
CA ILE A 37 1.42 0.43 12.64
C ILE A 37 1.67 1.93 12.81
N TYR A 38 2.55 2.27 13.74
CA TYR A 38 3.05 3.63 13.91
C TYR A 38 4.45 3.69 13.34
N GLY A 39 4.53 4.04 12.07
CA GLY A 39 5.75 4.04 11.29
C GLY A 39 5.42 3.81 9.82
N HIS A 40 6.45 3.81 9.00
CA HIS A 40 6.28 3.56 7.57
C HIS A 40 6.13 2.07 7.32
N LEU A 41 5.31 1.73 6.33
CA LEU A 41 5.12 0.35 5.91
C LEU A 41 5.59 0.22 4.46
N THR A 42 6.62 -0.58 4.25
CA THR A 42 7.16 -0.85 2.93
C THR A 42 6.97 -2.31 2.61
N ILE A 43 6.27 -2.59 1.53
CA ILE A 43 6.04 -3.96 1.08
C ILE A 43 6.78 -4.15 -0.23
N ASN A 44 7.81 -4.98 -0.20
CA ASN A 44 8.67 -5.21 -1.35
C ASN A 44 8.13 -6.31 -2.24
N GLY A 45 8.59 -6.29 -3.50
CA GLY A 45 8.27 -7.30 -4.48
C GLY A 45 7.29 -6.81 -5.52
N ASP A 46 7.43 -7.34 -6.73
CA ASP A 46 6.55 -6.99 -7.85
C ASP A 46 5.11 -7.40 -7.58
N TYR A 47 4.93 -8.39 -6.74
CA TYR A 47 3.61 -8.90 -6.35
C TYR A 47 3.28 -8.55 -4.92
N GLY A 48 4.00 -7.60 -4.34
CA GLY A 48 3.71 -7.12 -3.00
C GLY A 48 2.28 -6.60 -2.92
N SER A 49 1.58 -6.99 -1.89
CA SER A 49 0.18 -6.60 -1.75
C SER A 49 -0.18 -6.34 -0.31
N LEU A 50 -1.15 -5.45 -0.13
CA LEU A 50 -1.63 -5.06 1.19
C LEU A 50 -3.14 -5.08 1.19
N ILE A 51 -3.71 -5.71 2.19
CA ILE A 51 -5.14 -5.58 2.48
C ILE A 51 -5.26 -4.98 3.87
N MET A 52 -5.83 -3.78 3.95
CA MET A 52 -6.12 -3.15 5.24
C MET A 52 -7.60 -3.28 5.55
N GLY A 53 -7.92 -3.94 6.63
CA GLY A 53 -9.29 -4.10 7.07
C GLY A 53 -9.82 -2.83 7.72
N GLN A 54 -11.13 -2.77 7.92
CA GLN A 54 -11.76 -1.65 8.62
C GLN A 54 -11.22 -1.59 10.04
N GLY A 55 -10.95 -0.39 10.51
CA GLY A 55 -10.42 -0.17 11.85
C GLY A 55 -8.91 -0.28 11.95
N SER A 56 -8.24 -0.71 10.90
CA SER A 56 -6.77 -0.75 10.90
C SER A 56 -6.20 0.65 10.69
N LEU A 57 -4.94 0.81 11.05
CA LEU A 57 -4.27 2.12 10.99
C LEU A 57 -2.83 1.97 10.58
N VAL A 58 -2.39 2.82 9.65
CA VAL A 58 -0.98 3.08 9.43
C VAL A 58 -0.76 4.57 9.63
N SER A 59 0.07 4.91 10.62
CA SER A 59 0.48 6.30 10.82
C SER A 59 1.91 6.42 10.31
N GLY A 60 2.02 6.68 9.02
CA GLY A 60 3.27 6.72 8.29
C GLY A 60 2.97 6.52 6.81
N ASN A 61 4.02 6.46 6.02
CA ASN A 61 3.89 6.31 4.58
C ASN A 61 3.81 4.82 4.19
N ILE A 62 3.08 4.53 3.13
CA ILE A 62 2.94 3.18 2.62
C ILE A 62 3.53 3.12 1.21
N PHE A 63 4.36 2.11 0.97
CA PHE A 63 4.87 1.80 -0.36
C PHE A 63 4.54 0.35 -0.67
N VAL A 64 3.83 0.11 -1.77
CA VAL A 64 3.37 -1.23 -2.14
C VAL A 64 3.04 -1.28 -3.62
N ALA A 65 3.08 -2.47 -4.21
CA ALA A 65 2.63 -2.64 -5.59
C ALA A 65 1.11 -2.54 -5.68
N SER A 66 0.40 -3.36 -4.95
CA SER A 66 -1.07 -3.39 -4.99
C SER A 66 -1.65 -3.34 -3.59
N ALA A 67 -2.74 -2.60 -3.41
CA ALA A 67 -3.37 -2.50 -2.10
C ALA A 67 -4.87 -2.34 -2.20
N ILE A 68 -5.55 -2.92 -1.22
CA ILE A 68 -6.96 -2.71 -0.98
C ILE A 68 -7.07 -2.15 0.44
N ILE A 69 -7.57 -0.95 0.57
CA ILE A 69 -7.53 -0.22 1.84
C ILE A 69 -8.93 0.07 2.32
N GLY A 70 -9.26 -0.45 3.51
CA GLY A 70 -10.50 -0.14 4.21
C GLY A 70 -10.27 0.49 5.57
N GLY A 71 -9.02 0.83 5.88
CA GLY A 71 -8.66 1.44 7.15
C GLY A 71 -8.16 2.86 7.00
N LYS A 72 -7.52 3.35 8.04
CA LYS A 72 -7.04 4.74 8.09
C LYS A 72 -5.55 4.80 7.84
N VAL A 73 -5.15 5.75 6.99
CA VAL A 73 -3.73 6.03 6.71
C VAL A 73 -3.48 7.50 6.95
N ASN A 74 -2.56 7.80 7.88
CA ASN A 74 -2.07 9.14 8.12
C ASN A 74 -0.67 9.22 7.54
N GLY A 75 -0.58 9.52 6.26
CA GLY A 75 0.68 9.57 5.53
C GLY A 75 0.43 9.42 4.05
N ASP A 76 1.51 9.36 3.29
CA ASP A 76 1.44 9.27 1.85
C ASP A 76 1.43 7.81 1.41
N ILE A 77 0.72 7.54 0.32
CA ILE A 77 0.66 6.20 -0.26
C ILE A 77 1.27 6.24 -1.65
N THR A 78 2.16 5.31 -1.93
CA THR A 78 2.67 5.07 -3.27
C THR A 78 2.34 3.65 -3.66
N SER A 79 1.53 3.49 -4.70
CA SER A 79 1.15 2.20 -5.23
C SER A 79 1.61 2.12 -6.68
N THR A 80 2.42 1.13 -7.00
CA THR A 80 3.02 1.03 -8.33
C THR A 80 2.19 0.24 -9.32
N GLU A 81 1.15 -0.47 -8.88
CA GLU A 81 0.28 -1.23 -9.75
C GLU A 81 -1.19 -0.89 -9.59
N TYR A 82 -1.78 -1.21 -8.44
CA TYR A 82 -3.21 -1.12 -8.28
C TYR A 82 -3.57 -0.68 -6.86
N LEU A 83 -4.47 0.28 -6.76
CA LEU A 83 -4.89 0.82 -5.47
C LEU A 83 -6.41 0.90 -5.44
N GLU A 84 -6.99 0.37 -4.38
CA GLU A 84 -8.44 0.34 -4.24
C GLU A 84 -8.81 0.78 -2.83
N PHE A 85 -9.76 1.72 -2.74
CA PHE A 85 -10.27 2.19 -1.45
C PHE A 85 -11.69 1.71 -1.26
N HIS A 86 -11.95 1.09 -0.13
CA HIS A 86 -13.25 0.57 0.25
C HIS A 86 -13.91 1.43 1.31
N GLU A 87 -15.14 1.13 1.61
CA GLU A 87 -15.86 1.80 2.69
C GLU A 87 -15.05 1.68 3.98
N GLY A 88 -14.95 2.79 4.70
CA GLY A 88 -14.16 2.85 5.93
C GLY A 88 -12.76 3.39 5.72
N ALA A 89 -12.29 3.48 4.47
CA ALA A 89 -10.99 4.05 4.20
C ALA A 89 -11.00 5.55 4.48
N GLU A 90 -9.98 6.00 5.20
CA GLU A 90 -9.76 7.42 5.42
C GLU A 90 -8.28 7.69 5.23
N ILE A 91 -7.96 8.43 4.17
CA ILE A 91 -6.57 8.67 3.81
C ILE A 91 -6.27 10.15 3.99
N ASN A 92 -5.30 10.44 4.85
CA ASN A 92 -4.85 11.80 5.11
C ASN A 92 -3.41 11.92 4.63
N GLY A 93 -3.25 12.31 3.37
CA GLY A 93 -1.94 12.41 2.75
C GLY A 93 -2.06 12.42 1.23
N ASN A 94 -0.91 12.42 0.59
CA ASN A 94 -0.85 12.45 -0.86
C ASN A 94 -0.74 11.04 -1.40
N ILE A 95 -1.44 10.78 -2.49
CA ILE A 95 -1.55 9.44 -3.05
C ILE A 95 -0.97 9.44 -4.45
N LYS A 96 -0.01 8.55 -4.68
CA LYS A 96 0.55 8.28 -6.01
C LYS A 96 0.14 6.88 -6.41
N TYR A 97 -0.43 6.75 -7.60
CA TYR A 97 -1.02 5.50 -8.03
C TYR A 97 -0.82 5.29 -9.53
N ARG A 98 -1.02 4.06 -9.95
CA ARG A 98 -1.02 3.71 -11.37
C ARG A 98 -2.44 3.46 -11.85
N ILE A 99 -3.17 2.62 -11.13
CA ILE A 99 -4.58 2.32 -11.35
C ILE A 99 -5.29 2.53 -10.03
N LEU A 100 -6.40 3.26 -10.05
CA LEU A 100 -7.13 3.60 -8.83
C LEU A 100 -8.61 3.27 -8.99
N GLU A 101 -9.14 2.63 -7.96
CA GLU A 101 -10.57 2.39 -7.84
C GLU A 101 -11.01 2.88 -6.46
N VAL A 102 -12.06 3.69 -6.42
CA VAL A 102 -12.56 4.27 -5.17
C VAL A 102 -14.01 3.89 -5.00
N HIS A 103 -14.33 3.25 -3.90
CA HIS A 103 -15.70 2.87 -3.55
C HIS A 103 -16.34 3.93 -2.68
N ASN A 104 -17.66 3.96 -2.68
CA ASN A 104 -18.42 4.89 -1.83
C ASN A 104 -18.07 4.63 -0.37
N GLY A 105 -18.04 5.71 0.41
CA GLY A 105 -17.72 5.62 1.82
C GLY A 105 -16.25 5.79 2.13
N SER A 106 -15.44 6.05 1.10
CA SER A 106 -14.02 6.39 1.28
C SER A 106 -13.87 7.88 1.49
N ILE A 107 -12.93 8.28 2.33
CA ILE A 107 -12.60 9.68 2.57
C ILE A 107 -11.15 9.90 2.19
N LEU A 108 -10.91 10.82 1.25
CA LEU A 108 -9.57 11.13 0.77
C LEU A 108 -9.28 12.60 1.02
N ASN A 109 -8.31 12.87 1.87
CA ASN A 109 -7.88 14.22 2.22
C ASN A 109 -6.43 14.38 1.78
N GLY A 110 -6.23 15.02 0.64
CA GLY A 110 -4.90 15.20 0.08
C GLY A 110 -4.98 15.22 -1.43
N SER A 111 -3.84 14.99 -2.07
CA SER A 111 -3.76 15.03 -3.53
C SER A 111 -3.70 13.63 -4.11
N LEU A 112 -4.19 13.51 -5.34
CA LEU A 112 -4.11 12.29 -6.13
C LEU A 112 -3.23 12.57 -7.33
N LYS A 113 -2.21 11.73 -7.53
CA LYS A 113 -1.34 11.86 -8.69
C LYS A 113 -1.15 10.50 -9.34
N ARG A 114 -1.48 10.42 -10.61
CA ARG A 114 -1.22 9.21 -11.37
C ARG A 114 0.24 9.17 -11.78
N LEU A 115 0.88 8.02 -11.55
CA LEU A 115 2.26 7.81 -11.94
C LEU A 115 2.34 7.59 -13.45
N THR A 116 3.27 8.29 -14.09
CA THR A 116 3.57 8.06 -15.50
C THR A 116 4.51 6.87 -15.62
N LYS A 117 4.64 6.33 -16.84
CA LYS A 117 5.60 5.25 -17.08
C LYS A 117 7.02 5.66 -16.72
N THR A 118 7.36 6.92 -17.01
CA THR A 118 8.71 7.43 -16.72
C THR A 118 8.94 7.45 -15.21
N GLU A 119 7.96 7.94 -14.45
CA GLU A 119 8.07 7.99 -13.00
C GLU A 119 8.15 6.59 -12.40
N LEU A 120 7.34 5.67 -12.92
CA LEU A 120 7.35 4.29 -12.48
C LEU A 120 8.71 3.64 -12.73
N ASN A 121 9.29 3.88 -13.91
CA ASN A 121 10.61 3.36 -14.23
C ASN A 121 11.67 3.90 -13.28
N LYS A 122 11.58 5.17 -12.92
CA LYS A 122 12.51 5.76 -11.97
C LYS A 122 12.42 5.09 -10.60
N ILE A 123 11.21 4.84 -10.14
CA ILE A 123 11.00 4.17 -8.86
C ILE A 123 11.61 2.76 -8.89
N GLN A 124 11.35 2.00 -9.94
CA GLN A 124 11.88 0.66 -10.08
C GLN A 124 13.39 0.66 -10.17
N LYS A 125 13.96 1.62 -10.89
CA LYS A 125 15.40 1.76 -11.00
C LYS A 125 16.05 2.07 -9.66
N SER A 126 15.43 2.93 -8.88
CA SER A 126 15.92 3.26 -7.55
C SER A 126 15.94 2.04 -6.64
N ILE A 127 14.90 1.22 -6.70
CA ILE A 127 14.84 -0.01 -5.92
C ILE A 127 15.95 -0.97 -6.31
N ILE A 128 16.18 -1.15 -7.60
CA ILE A 128 17.25 -2.03 -8.11
C ILE A 128 18.61 -1.52 -7.64
N THR A 129 18.84 -0.22 -7.71
CA THR A 129 20.09 0.38 -7.25
C THR A 129 20.30 0.14 -5.77
N LEU A 130 19.29 0.32 -4.96
CA LEU A 130 19.38 0.08 -3.52
C LEU A 130 19.67 -1.39 -3.23
N ASN A 131 19.03 -2.30 -3.93
CA ASN A 131 19.26 -3.72 -3.74
C ASN A 131 20.69 -4.11 -4.11
N ASN A 132 21.22 -3.52 -5.18
CA ASN A 132 22.60 -3.77 -5.59
C ASN A 132 23.61 -3.21 -4.59
N ALA A 133 23.30 -2.06 -4.02
CA ALA A 133 24.18 -1.43 -3.03
C ALA A 133 24.29 -2.24 -1.74
N LYS A 134 23.28 -3.04 -1.44
CA LYS A 134 23.29 -3.87 -0.24
C LYS A 134 24.13 -5.15 -0.38
N LYS A 135 24.51 -5.46 -1.57
CA LYS A 135 25.37 -6.62 -1.82
C LYS A 135 26.83 -6.23 -1.56
#